data_f75e27da0a77aa17d6040ed3b2010824
#
_entry.id   f75e27da0a77aa17d6040ed3b2010824
#
_cell.length_a   1.000
_cell.length_b   1.000
_cell.length_c   1.000
_cell.angle_alpha   90.00
_cell.angle_beta   90.00
_cell.angle_gamma   90.00
#
_symmetry.space_group_name_H-M   'P 1'
#
loop_
_entity.id
_entity.type
_entity.pdbx_description
1 polymer ?
#
loop_
_entity_poly.entity_id
_entity_poly.type
_entity_poly.pdbx_seq_one_letter_code
_entity_poly.pdbx_strand_id
1 'polypeptide(L)'
;RNRGESVRGSEAIMKGIAGDGGLYVPDCFENIYGKCMKAKSYSDLCSTVLSSFFPKIDISGDVESAYMKFSTNPPLCIKKAGDLHVMELYHGPTCAFKDFALSVLPYLMRKSRELEKDSLRTVILTATSGDTGKAALEAFSDRGTGSRDIQIVVLYPQNGVSDIQKRQMITQEGGNVSVIGINGNFDHAQSAVKEIFSDSGLKDELIQ
;
A
#
# COMPACT_ATOMS: atom_id res chain seq x y z
N ARG A 1 25.24 5.96 -1.73
CA ARG A 1 23.94 5.98 -1.03
C ARG A 1 24.14 6.78 0.25
N ASN A 2 23.39 7.86 0.37
CA ASN A 2 23.55 8.77 1.48
C ASN A 2 22.92 8.14 2.73
N ARG A 3 23.68 7.94 3.80
CA ARG A 3 23.18 7.53 5.12
C ARG A 3 22.72 8.75 5.96
N GLY A 4 22.37 9.84 5.29
CA GLY A 4 22.27 11.14 5.93
C GLY A 4 20.96 11.42 6.66
N GLU A 5 19.87 10.72 6.38
CA GLU A 5 18.56 10.98 6.99
C GLU A 5 18.07 9.74 7.75
N SER A 6 17.97 9.83 9.07
CA SER A 6 17.29 8.83 9.89
C SER A 6 15.94 9.40 10.33
N VAL A 7 14.87 8.68 10.04
CA VAL A 7 13.50 9.10 10.35
C VAL A 7 12.77 8.01 11.12
N ARG A 8 11.71 8.36 11.82
CA ARG A 8 10.81 7.38 12.44
C ARG A 8 10.02 6.62 11.36
N GLY A 9 9.59 5.40 11.67
CA GLY A 9 8.79 4.60 10.74
C GLY A 9 7.50 5.32 10.29
N SER A 10 6.85 6.07 11.19
CA SER A 10 5.68 6.90 10.88
C SER A 10 6.01 8.01 9.87
N GLU A 11 7.13 8.70 10.04
CA GLU A 11 7.60 9.72 9.09
C GLU A 11 7.95 9.10 7.74
N ALA A 12 8.61 7.92 7.73
CA ALA A 12 8.93 7.21 6.50
C ALA A 12 7.68 6.85 5.69
N ILE A 13 6.62 6.38 6.38
CA ILE A 13 5.32 6.09 5.74
C ILE A 13 4.71 7.36 5.14
N MET A 14 4.75 8.47 5.86
CA MET A 14 4.14 9.72 5.41
C MET A 14 4.92 10.38 4.27
N LYS A 15 6.24 10.36 4.31
CA LYS A 15 7.11 10.91 3.27
C LYS A 15 7.12 10.05 2.00
N GLY A 16 7.03 8.73 2.12
CA GLY A 16 7.09 7.76 1.03
C GLY A 16 8.46 7.67 0.37
N ILE A 17 9.02 8.80 -0.07
CA ILE A 17 10.33 8.90 -0.75
C ILE A 17 11.24 9.80 0.10
N ALA A 18 12.50 9.41 0.26
CA ALA A 18 13.50 10.21 0.95
C ALA A 18 13.89 11.46 0.14
N GLY A 19 14.43 12.47 0.83
CA GLY A 19 14.80 13.75 0.21
C GLY A 19 15.86 13.64 -0.91
N ASP A 20 16.62 12.56 -0.94
CA ASP A 20 17.58 12.23 -2.01
C ASP A 20 16.98 11.39 -3.16
N GLY A 21 15.64 11.17 -3.15
CA GLY A 21 14.93 10.33 -4.11
C GLY A 21 15.05 8.83 -3.86
N GLY A 22 15.70 8.41 -2.77
CA GLY A 22 15.84 7.02 -2.37
C GLY A 22 14.62 6.49 -1.59
N LEU A 23 14.70 5.22 -1.20
CA LEU A 23 13.71 4.59 -0.33
C LEU A 23 14.25 4.50 1.11
N TYR A 24 13.36 4.70 2.06
CA TYR A 24 13.66 4.39 3.46
C TYR A 24 13.78 2.88 3.65
N VAL A 25 14.78 2.47 4.40
CA VAL A 25 15.01 1.07 4.75
C VAL A 25 15.19 0.95 6.26
N PRO A 26 14.83 -0.19 6.88
CA PRO A 26 15.09 -0.41 8.29
C PRO A 26 16.58 -0.32 8.61
N ASP A 27 16.90 0.25 9.75
CA ASP A 27 18.28 0.35 10.25
C ASP A 27 18.86 -1.02 10.62
N CYS A 28 17.99 -1.87 11.18
CA CYS A 28 18.31 -3.25 11.51
C CYS A 28 17.10 -4.19 11.28
N PHE A 29 17.40 -5.47 11.14
CA PHE A 29 16.41 -6.52 11.10
C PHE A 29 16.53 -7.35 12.38
N GLU A 30 15.58 -7.20 13.29
CA GLU A 30 15.54 -8.01 14.51
C GLU A 30 15.17 -9.46 14.19
N ASN A 31 15.76 -10.40 14.94
CA ASN A 31 15.31 -11.77 14.89
C ASN A 31 14.03 -11.94 15.71
N ILE A 32 12.90 -11.91 15.03
CA ILE A 32 11.56 -12.04 15.64
C ILE A 32 10.99 -13.46 15.55
N TYR A 33 11.76 -14.45 15.08
CA TYR A 33 11.29 -15.83 14.89
C TYR A 33 10.58 -16.38 16.14
N GLY A 34 11.20 -16.25 17.32
CA GLY A 34 10.61 -16.72 18.57
C GLY A 34 9.33 -15.99 18.97
N LYS A 35 9.15 -14.73 18.56
CA LYS A 35 7.89 -13.98 18.75
C LYS A 35 6.81 -14.49 17.78
N CYS A 36 7.16 -14.68 16.50
CA CYS A 36 6.26 -15.20 15.47
C CYS A 36 5.74 -16.60 15.80
N MET A 37 6.59 -17.48 16.33
CA MET A 37 6.20 -18.84 16.73
C MET A 37 5.18 -18.89 17.88
N LYS A 38 4.98 -17.80 18.61
CA LYS A 38 3.97 -17.68 19.67
C LYS A 38 2.65 -17.11 19.17
N ALA A 39 2.59 -16.63 17.93
CA ALA A 39 1.38 -16.10 17.33
C ALA A 39 0.29 -17.20 17.26
N LYS A 40 -0.92 -16.86 17.67
CA LYS A 40 -2.06 -17.78 17.72
C LYS A 40 -2.97 -17.64 16.49
N SER A 41 -2.81 -16.54 15.76
CA SER A 41 -3.59 -16.21 14.58
C SER A 41 -2.73 -15.51 13.52
N TYR A 42 -3.26 -15.39 12.31
CA TYR A 42 -2.63 -14.57 11.29
C TYR A 42 -2.53 -13.09 11.70
N SER A 43 -3.56 -12.57 12.39
CA SER A 43 -3.56 -11.20 12.89
C SER A 43 -2.45 -10.97 13.91
N ASP A 44 -2.23 -11.92 14.84
CA ASP A 44 -1.12 -11.86 15.80
C ASP A 44 0.24 -11.88 15.10
N LEU A 45 0.38 -12.75 14.09
CA LEU A 45 1.61 -12.85 13.31
C LEU A 45 1.89 -11.55 12.54
N CYS A 46 0.89 -11.02 11.85
CA CYS A 46 0.98 -9.76 11.12
C CYS A 46 1.36 -8.60 12.04
N SER A 47 0.66 -8.46 13.17
CA SER A 47 0.94 -7.43 14.17
C SER A 47 2.36 -7.56 14.74
N THR A 48 2.81 -8.79 15.00
CA THR A 48 4.18 -9.06 15.49
C THR A 48 5.23 -8.59 14.48
N VAL A 49 5.04 -8.90 13.20
CA VAL A 49 5.95 -8.49 12.13
C VAL A 49 5.94 -6.97 11.98
N LEU A 50 4.77 -6.36 11.87
CA LEU A 50 4.66 -4.91 11.66
C LEU A 50 5.19 -4.10 12.85
N SER A 51 4.99 -4.56 14.08
CA SER A 51 5.54 -3.91 15.28
C SER A 51 7.07 -3.95 15.34
N SER A 52 7.73 -4.89 14.64
CA SER A 52 9.19 -4.90 14.57
C SER A 52 9.75 -3.80 13.65
N PHE A 53 8.98 -3.37 12.65
CA PHE A 53 9.36 -2.27 11.75
C PHE A 53 8.79 -0.92 12.22
N PHE A 54 7.63 -0.94 12.85
CA PHE A 54 6.89 0.26 13.27
C PHE A 54 6.52 0.18 14.77
N PRO A 55 7.51 0.20 15.68
CA PRO A 55 7.28 -0.11 17.10
C PRO A 55 6.37 0.89 17.82
N LYS A 56 6.14 2.08 17.24
CA LYS A 56 5.24 3.12 17.80
C LYS A 56 3.84 3.13 17.16
N ILE A 57 3.61 2.28 16.14
CA ILE A 57 2.33 2.19 15.45
C ILE A 57 1.61 0.92 15.92
N ASP A 58 0.62 1.07 16.77
CA ASP A 58 -0.23 -0.06 17.16
C ASP A 58 -1.38 -0.22 16.17
N ILE A 59 -1.32 -1.30 15.39
CA ILE A 59 -2.36 -1.70 14.44
C ILE A 59 -3.00 -3.04 14.81
N SER A 60 -2.77 -3.57 16.02
CA SER A 60 -3.25 -4.89 16.43
C SER A 60 -4.77 -5.02 16.28
N GLY A 61 -5.52 -3.96 16.58
CA GLY A 61 -6.98 -3.92 16.39
C GLY A 61 -7.44 -3.69 14.94
N ASP A 62 -6.55 -3.24 14.06
CA ASP A 62 -6.90 -2.90 12.66
C ASP A 62 -6.64 -4.05 11.68
N VAL A 63 -5.76 -4.99 12.03
CA VAL A 63 -5.33 -6.08 11.12
C VAL A 63 -6.51 -6.98 10.71
N GLU A 64 -7.39 -7.30 11.64
CA GLU A 64 -8.58 -8.09 11.35
C GLU A 64 -9.51 -7.38 10.34
N SER A 65 -9.73 -6.09 10.53
CA SER A 65 -10.50 -5.25 9.63
C SER A 65 -9.84 -5.13 8.25
N ALA A 66 -8.52 -5.05 8.19
CA ALA A 66 -7.76 -4.97 6.94
C ALA A 66 -7.96 -6.20 6.05
N TYR A 67 -8.11 -7.38 6.65
CA TYR A 67 -8.28 -8.64 5.93
C TYR A 67 -9.72 -9.13 5.83
N MET A 68 -10.71 -8.36 6.31
CA MET A 68 -12.12 -8.77 6.32
C MET A 68 -12.68 -9.07 4.93
N LYS A 69 -12.16 -8.42 3.88
CA LYS A 69 -12.59 -8.63 2.49
C LYS A 69 -11.96 -9.84 1.81
N PHE A 70 -11.04 -10.54 2.48
CA PHE A 70 -10.46 -11.76 1.91
C PHE A 70 -11.48 -12.89 1.93
N SER A 71 -11.45 -13.73 0.92
CA SER A 71 -12.39 -14.85 0.77
C SER A 71 -12.09 -16.03 1.70
N THR A 72 -10.96 -16.01 2.39
CA THR A 72 -10.52 -17.03 3.36
C THR A 72 -10.06 -16.41 4.67
N ASN A 73 -10.21 -17.17 5.76
CA ASN A 73 -9.65 -16.84 7.07
C ASN A 73 -8.92 -18.07 7.63
N PRO A 74 -7.59 -18.05 7.76
CA PRO A 74 -6.67 -16.93 7.50
C PRO A 74 -6.68 -16.47 6.03
N PRO A 75 -6.20 -15.26 5.72
CA PRO A 75 -6.27 -14.66 4.39
C PRO A 75 -5.40 -15.36 3.33
N LEU A 76 -4.63 -16.34 3.72
CA LEU A 76 -3.83 -17.20 2.84
C LEU A 76 -4.05 -18.68 3.16
N CYS A 77 -3.86 -19.52 2.13
CA CYS A 77 -3.88 -20.97 2.26
C CYS A 77 -2.54 -21.54 1.82
N ILE A 78 -2.09 -22.59 2.50
CA ILE A 78 -0.91 -23.37 2.08
C ILE A 78 -1.39 -24.73 1.63
N LYS A 79 -1.17 -25.05 0.36
CA LYS A 79 -1.52 -26.35 -0.25
C LYS A 79 -0.28 -27.19 -0.47
N LYS A 80 -0.38 -28.48 -0.20
CA LYS A 80 0.67 -29.43 -0.54
C LYS A 80 0.42 -29.99 -1.95
N ALA A 81 1.42 -29.88 -2.81
CA ALA A 81 1.42 -30.43 -4.17
C ALA A 81 2.68 -31.30 -4.36
N GLY A 82 2.56 -32.62 -4.15
CA GLY A 82 3.71 -33.51 -4.07
C GLY A 82 4.61 -33.13 -2.89
N ASP A 83 5.88 -32.84 -3.15
CA ASP A 83 6.86 -32.42 -2.16
C ASP A 83 6.94 -30.90 -1.98
N LEU A 84 6.13 -30.14 -2.72
CA LEU A 84 6.10 -28.68 -2.66
C LEU A 84 4.98 -28.20 -1.74
N HIS A 85 5.24 -27.06 -1.09
CA HIS A 85 4.21 -26.29 -0.40
C HIS A 85 3.95 -25.01 -1.21
N VAL A 86 2.72 -24.84 -1.67
CA VAL A 86 2.27 -23.70 -2.47
C VAL A 86 1.46 -22.76 -1.58
N MET A 87 1.95 -21.53 -1.46
CA MET A 87 1.23 -20.48 -0.75
C MET A 87 0.32 -19.74 -1.74
N GLU A 88 -0.99 -19.83 -1.52
CA GLU A 88 -2.01 -19.18 -2.34
C GLU A 88 -2.21 -17.74 -1.85
N LEU A 89 -1.86 -16.74 -2.67
CA LEU A 89 -1.91 -15.31 -2.31
C LEU A 89 -2.98 -14.53 -3.11
N TYR A 90 -3.95 -15.23 -3.70
CA TYR A 90 -4.99 -14.63 -4.56
C TYR A 90 -6.38 -14.54 -3.89
N HIS A 91 -6.45 -14.75 -2.58
CA HIS A 91 -7.72 -14.72 -1.83
C HIS A 91 -8.18 -13.32 -1.44
N GLY A 92 -7.41 -12.30 -1.76
CA GLY A 92 -7.77 -10.90 -1.52
C GLY A 92 -8.82 -10.35 -2.50
N PRO A 93 -9.36 -9.16 -2.23
CA PRO A 93 -10.48 -8.57 -2.97
C PRO A 93 -10.18 -8.33 -4.45
N THR A 94 -8.92 -8.17 -4.84
CA THR A 94 -8.54 -7.98 -6.25
C THR A 94 -7.84 -9.20 -6.85
N CYS A 95 -7.77 -10.30 -6.13
CA CYS A 95 -7.10 -11.54 -6.53
C CYS A 95 -5.61 -11.36 -6.86
N ALA A 96 -4.95 -10.38 -6.26
CA ALA A 96 -3.53 -10.13 -6.42
C ALA A 96 -2.81 -10.23 -5.06
N PHE A 97 -1.58 -10.75 -5.04
CA PHE A 97 -0.77 -10.82 -3.81
C PHE A 97 -0.54 -9.45 -3.17
N LYS A 98 -0.66 -8.40 -3.93
CA LYS A 98 -0.53 -7.00 -3.46
C LYS A 98 -1.61 -6.60 -2.46
N ASP A 99 -2.74 -7.28 -2.47
CA ASP A 99 -3.82 -7.07 -1.50
C ASP A 99 -3.31 -7.21 -0.06
N PHE A 100 -2.35 -8.11 0.20
CA PHE A 100 -1.81 -8.32 1.54
C PHE A 100 -1.19 -7.06 2.14
N ALA A 101 -0.32 -6.39 1.39
CA ALA A 101 0.33 -5.18 1.88
C ALA A 101 -0.60 -3.96 1.80
N LEU A 102 -1.31 -3.82 0.68
CA LEU A 102 -2.13 -2.64 0.44
C LEU A 102 -3.36 -2.58 1.34
N SER A 103 -3.96 -3.71 1.74
CA SER A 103 -5.07 -3.70 2.70
C SER A 103 -4.69 -3.16 4.08
N VAL A 104 -3.43 -3.30 4.50
CA VAL A 104 -2.93 -2.81 5.79
C VAL A 104 -2.43 -1.36 5.70
N LEU A 105 -1.94 -0.95 4.52
CA LEU A 105 -1.30 0.36 4.35
C LEU A 105 -2.17 1.55 4.75
N PRO A 106 -3.48 1.63 4.46
CA PRO A 106 -4.35 2.72 4.90
C PRO A 106 -4.39 2.89 6.42
N TYR A 107 -4.37 1.79 7.17
CA TYR A 107 -4.34 1.81 8.63
C TYR A 107 -2.99 2.33 9.16
N LEU A 108 -1.89 1.87 8.58
CA LEU A 108 -0.56 2.38 8.91
C LEU A 108 -0.45 3.87 8.62
N MET A 109 -0.95 4.35 7.48
CA MET A 109 -0.95 5.76 7.13
C MET A 109 -1.79 6.59 8.09
N ARG A 110 -3.01 6.15 8.41
CA ARG A 110 -3.87 6.84 9.38
C ARG A 110 -3.18 7.00 10.74
N LYS A 111 -2.66 5.89 11.29
CA LYS A 111 -1.94 5.91 12.56
C LYS A 111 -0.67 6.76 12.53
N SER A 112 0.04 6.75 11.39
CA SER A 112 1.22 7.60 11.20
C SER A 112 0.84 9.08 11.22
N ARG A 113 -0.25 9.47 10.53
CA ARG A 113 -0.77 10.85 10.55
C ARG A 113 -1.15 11.30 11.96
N GLU A 114 -1.83 10.45 12.72
CA GLU A 114 -2.18 10.72 14.11
C GLU A 114 -0.93 10.96 14.97
N LEU A 115 0.10 10.11 14.83
CA LEU A 115 1.36 10.24 15.57
C LEU A 115 2.16 11.49 15.20
N GLU A 116 2.20 11.83 13.91
CA GLU A 116 2.94 13.01 13.42
C GLU A 116 2.09 14.30 13.52
N LYS A 117 0.83 14.20 13.97
CA LYS A 117 -0.14 15.31 14.02
C LYS A 117 -0.29 16.01 12.68
N ASP A 118 -0.24 15.25 11.61
CA ASP A 118 -0.38 15.75 10.25
C ASP A 118 -1.86 15.87 9.90
N SER A 119 -2.30 17.09 9.60
CA SER A 119 -3.67 17.41 9.18
C SER A 119 -3.79 17.65 7.68
N LEU A 120 -2.70 17.57 6.92
CA LEU A 120 -2.70 17.81 5.48
C LEU A 120 -3.45 16.69 4.74
N ARG A 121 -4.12 17.07 3.66
CA ARG A 121 -4.73 16.09 2.75
C ARG A 121 -3.62 15.30 2.05
N THR A 122 -3.78 13.97 1.99
CA THR A 122 -2.83 13.09 1.33
C THR A 122 -3.33 12.74 -0.07
N VAL A 123 -2.49 12.92 -1.08
CA VAL A 123 -2.74 12.43 -2.43
C VAL A 123 -1.76 11.30 -2.75
N ILE A 124 -2.31 10.13 -3.04
CA ILE A 124 -1.54 8.98 -3.50
C ILE A 124 -1.57 8.98 -5.01
N LEU A 125 -0.40 9.12 -5.62
CA LEU A 125 -0.24 9.04 -7.07
C LEU A 125 0.53 7.78 -7.41
N THR A 126 -0.02 6.92 -8.26
CA THR A 126 0.64 5.67 -8.64
C THR A 126 0.53 5.40 -10.14
N ALA A 127 1.62 4.91 -10.73
CA ALA A 127 1.61 4.29 -12.04
C ALA A 127 1.49 2.78 -11.90
N THR A 128 0.72 2.14 -12.77
CA THR A 128 0.49 0.70 -12.69
C THR A 128 0.51 0.03 -14.06
N SER A 129 0.97 -1.21 -14.08
CA SER A 129 0.76 -2.16 -15.18
C SER A 129 -0.47 -3.05 -14.97
N GLY A 130 -1.28 -2.79 -13.90
CA GLY A 130 -2.53 -3.48 -13.60
C GLY A 130 -2.71 -3.78 -12.11
N ASP A 131 -2.05 -4.78 -11.58
CA ASP A 131 -2.31 -5.33 -10.24
C ASP A 131 -2.13 -4.35 -9.09
N THR A 132 -1.08 -3.52 -9.14
CA THR A 132 -0.82 -2.57 -8.05
C THR A 132 -1.91 -1.49 -7.99
N GLY A 133 -2.29 -0.96 -9.15
CA GLY A 133 -3.30 0.10 -9.22
C GLY A 133 -4.67 -0.37 -8.73
N LYS A 134 -5.14 -1.53 -9.18
CA LYS A 134 -6.43 -2.07 -8.74
C LYS A 134 -6.44 -2.36 -7.24
N ALA A 135 -5.37 -2.94 -6.70
CA ALA A 135 -5.27 -3.24 -5.27
C ALA A 135 -5.16 -1.96 -4.42
N ALA A 136 -4.47 -0.94 -4.90
CA ALA A 136 -4.41 0.35 -4.23
C ALA A 136 -5.76 1.08 -4.25
N LEU A 137 -6.45 1.12 -5.39
CA LEU A 137 -7.80 1.70 -5.48
C LEU A 137 -8.76 1.04 -4.50
N GLU A 138 -8.78 -0.30 -4.44
CA GLU A 138 -9.63 -1.05 -3.51
C GLU A 138 -9.30 -0.74 -2.04
N ALA A 139 -8.01 -0.68 -1.70
CA ALA A 139 -7.57 -0.44 -0.34
C ALA A 139 -7.84 0.99 0.16
N PHE A 140 -7.68 1.99 -0.71
CA PHE A 140 -7.79 3.40 -0.34
C PHE A 140 -9.15 4.03 -0.65
N SER A 141 -10.07 3.30 -1.30
CA SER A 141 -11.44 3.79 -1.53
C SER A 141 -12.14 4.14 -0.22
N ASP A 142 -12.85 5.27 -0.18
CA ASP A 142 -13.66 5.71 0.97
C ASP A 142 -14.86 4.79 1.26
N ARG A 143 -15.22 3.93 0.32
CA ARG A 143 -16.18 2.83 0.53
C ARG A 143 -15.56 1.60 1.20
N GLY A 144 -14.23 1.57 1.32
CA GLY A 144 -13.49 0.52 2.00
C GLY A 144 -12.96 1.01 3.35
N THR A 145 -11.64 0.97 3.47
CA THR A 145 -10.91 1.38 4.67
C THR A 145 -10.32 2.79 4.56
N GLY A 146 -10.44 3.39 3.36
CA GLY A 146 -9.90 4.71 3.06
C GLY A 146 -10.62 5.83 3.82
N SER A 147 -9.87 6.87 4.14
CA SER A 147 -10.39 8.12 4.69
C SER A 147 -10.67 9.10 3.55
N ARG A 148 -11.67 9.96 3.72
CA ARG A 148 -11.94 11.06 2.78
C ARG A 148 -10.77 12.05 2.67
N ASP A 149 -9.85 12.03 3.63
CA ASP A 149 -8.65 12.85 3.64
C ASP A 149 -7.53 12.29 2.75
N ILE A 150 -7.70 11.09 2.22
CA ILE A 150 -6.78 10.46 1.29
C ILE A 150 -7.45 10.38 -0.08
N GLN A 151 -6.82 10.98 -1.08
CA GLN A 151 -7.20 10.81 -2.48
C GLN A 151 -6.22 9.87 -3.17
N ILE A 152 -6.71 9.05 -4.06
CA ILE A 152 -5.86 8.17 -4.87
C ILE A 152 -6.09 8.41 -6.35
N VAL A 153 -5.00 8.61 -7.08
CA VAL A 153 -4.97 8.78 -8.52
C VAL A 153 -4.08 7.67 -9.11
N VAL A 154 -4.66 6.90 -10.01
CA VAL A 154 -3.96 5.79 -10.69
C VAL A 154 -3.82 6.11 -12.16
N LEU A 155 -2.57 6.12 -12.65
CA LEU A 155 -2.23 6.22 -14.06
C LEU A 155 -1.93 4.83 -14.62
N TYR A 156 -2.55 4.47 -15.74
CA TYR A 156 -2.32 3.18 -16.38
C TYR A 156 -2.23 3.33 -17.93
N PRO A 157 -1.42 2.51 -18.62
CA PRO A 157 -1.40 2.50 -20.07
C PRO A 157 -2.69 1.86 -20.61
N GLN A 158 -3.44 2.61 -21.43
CA GLN A 158 -4.77 2.17 -21.93
C GLN A 158 -4.72 0.82 -22.65
N ASN A 159 -3.63 0.55 -23.36
CA ASN A 159 -3.42 -0.66 -24.14
C ASN A 159 -2.40 -1.62 -23.52
N GLY A 160 -1.96 -1.37 -22.25
CA GLY A 160 -0.91 -2.11 -21.59
C GLY A 160 -1.36 -2.93 -20.38
N VAL A 161 -2.66 -3.03 -20.14
CA VAL A 161 -3.29 -3.81 -19.06
C VAL A 161 -4.30 -4.80 -19.64
N SER A 162 -4.56 -5.89 -18.95
CA SER A 162 -5.62 -6.82 -19.36
C SER A 162 -7.01 -6.20 -19.19
N ASP A 163 -8.00 -6.69 -19.96
CA ASP A 163 -9.38 -6.21 -19.86
C ASP A 163 -9.96 -6.36 -18.45
N ILE A 164 -9.60 -7.42 -17.76
CA ILE A 164 -10.04 -7.67 -16.38
C ILE A 164 -9.44 -6.62 -15.45
N GLN A 165 -8.13 -6.38 -15.53
CA GLN A 165 -7.45 -5.37 -14.70
C GLN A 165 -7.99 -3.96 -14.98
N LYS A 166 -8.20 -3.63 -16.26
CA LYS A 166 -8.82 -2.37 -16.66
C LYS A 166 -10.20 -2.21 -16.03
N ARG A 167 -11.07 -3.22 -16.16
CA ARG A 167 -12.41 -3.19 -15.57
C ARG A 167 -12.35 -3.02 -14.05
N GLN A 168 -11.51 -3.77 -13.35
CA GLN A 168 -11.34 -3.64 -11.90
C GLN A 168 -10.92 -2.21 -11.47
N MET A 169 -10.13 -1.51 -12.28
CA MET A 169 -9.76 -0.12 -11.98
C MET A 169 -10.87 0.88 -12.30
N ILE A 170 -11.44 0.84 -13.52
CA ILE A 170 -12.42 1.86 -13.95
C ILE A 170 -13.80 1.72 -13.30
N THR A 171 -14.12 0.56 -12.73
CA THR A 171 -15.37 0.32 -12.00
C THR A 171 -15.22 0.47 -10.49
N GLN A 172 -14.01 0.83 -10.01
CA GLN A 172 -13.80 1.07 -8.59
C GLN A 172 -14.65 2.26 -8.14
N GLU A 173 -15.48 2.02 -7.14
CA GLU A 173 -16.35 3.04 -6.57
C GLU A 173 -15.66 3.74 -5.39
N GLY A 174 -15.92 5.05 -5.28
CA GLY A 174 -15.44 5.90 -4.20
C GLY A 174 -15.38 7.36 -4.62
N GLY A 175 -15.65 8.27 -3.70
CA GLY A 175 -15.57 9.72 -3.96
C GLY A 175 -14.13 10.25 -4.00
N ASN A 176 -13.17 9.43 -3.56
CA ASN A 176 -11.76 9.77 -3.41
C ASN A 176 -10.84 9.01 -4.39
N VAL A 177 -11.40 8.31 -5.37
CA VAL A 177 -10.62 7.53 -6.36
C VAL A 177 -10.69 8.16 -7.74
N SER A 178 -9.56 8.19 -8.44
CA SER A 178 -9.45 8.67 -9.82
C SER A 178 -8.57 7.73 -10.64
N VAL A 179 -9.01 7.40 -11.83
CA VAL A 179 -8.31 6.48 -12.73
C VAL A 179 -8.11 7.15 -14.08
N ILE A 180 -6.86 7.28 -14.52
CA ILE A 180 -6.47 7.99 -15.72
C ILE A 180 -5.74 7.04 -16.66
N GLY A 181 -6.35 6.77 -17.82
CA GLY A 181 -5.70 6.02 -18.89
C GLY A 181 -4.82 6.92 -19.73
N ILE A 182 -3.55 6.57 -19.90
CA ILE A 182 -2.62 7.32 -20.73
C ILE A 182 -2.35 6.63 -22.06
N ASN A 183 -2.08 7.43 -23.09
CA ASN A 183 -1.58 6.96 -24.38
C ASN A 183 -0.08 6.71 -24.27
N GLY A 184 0.31 5.46 -24.01
CA GLY A 184 1.71 5.08 -23.82
C GLY A 184 1.84 3.70 -23.18
N ASN A 185 3.06 3.38 -22.78
CA ASN A 185 3.37 2.17 -22.03
C ASN A 185 3.49 2.47 -20.52
N PHE A 186 3.84 1.44 -19.74
CA PHE A 186 4.03 1.58 -18.29
C PHE A 186 5.17 2.56 -17.93
N ASP A 187 6.25 2.59 -18.72
CA ASP A 187 7.39 3.48 -18.44
C ASP A 187 6.99 4.95 -18.61
N HIS A 188 6.11 5.26 -19.57
CA HIS A 188 5.54 6.59 -19.73
C HIS A 188 4.68 6.99 -18.52
N ALA A 189 3.84 6.08 -18.02
CA ALA A 189 3.06 6.33 -16.81
C ALA A 189 3.96 6.58 -15.58
N GLN A 190 5.02 5.78 -15.44
CA GLN A 190 5.97 5.93 -14.34
C GLN A 190 6.77 7.23 -14.43
N SER A 191 7.18 7.62 -15.64
CA SER A 191 7.89 8.88 -15.88
C SER A 191 7.01 10.08 -15.53
N ALA A 192 5.75 10.07 -15.97
CA ALA A 192 4.79 11.12 -15.64
C ALA A 192 4.61 11.28 -14.09
N VAL A 193 4.50 10.18 -13.35
CA VAL A 193 4.45 10.23 -11.88
C VAL A 193 5.72 10.86 -11.30
N LYS A 194 6.91 10.48 -11.80
CA LYS A 194 8.17 11.04 -11.32
C LYS A 194 8.31 12.54 -11.63
N GLU A 195 7.88 12.97 -12.81
CA GLU A 195 7.88 14.37 -13.21
C GLU A 195 6.97 15.20 -12.30
N ILE A 196 5.74 14.73 -12.03
CA ILE A 196 4.80 15.36 -11.09
C ILE A 196 5.44 15.51 -9.69
N PHE A 197 6.09 14.47 -9.16
CA PHE A 197 6.77 14.55 -7.87
C PHE A 197 7.99 15.48 -7.86
N SER A 198 8.59 15.73 -9.01
CA SER A 198 9.78 16.61 -9.14
C SER A 198 9.40 18.07 -9.42
N ASP A 199 8.16 18.34 -9.79
CA ASP A 199 7.68 19.69 -10.09
C ASP A 199 7.37 20.46 -8.79
N SER A 200 8.18 21.45 -8.48
CA SER A 200 8.02 22.28 -7.29
C SER A 200 6.79 23.20 -7.39
N GLY A 201 6.44 23.66 -8.59
CA GLY A 201 5.27 24.53 -8.80
C GLY A 201 3.97 23.77 -8.53
N LEU A 202 3.88 22.51 -8.97
CA LEU A 202 2.72 21.67 -8.70
C LEU A 202 2.60 21.31 -7.21
N LYS A 203 3.74 21.12 -6.52
CA LYS A 203 3.73 20.93 -5.06
C LYS A 203 3.13 22.11 -4.32
N ASP A 204 3.50 23.31 -4.69
CA ASP A 204 2.99 24.54 -4.07
C ASP A 204 1.49 24.73 -4.32
N GLU A 205 0.98 24.34 -5.49
CA GLU A 205 -0.45 24.34 -5.80
C GLU A 205 -1.24 23.28 -5.02
N LEU A 206 -0.65 22.12 -4.74
CA LEU A 206 -1.30 21.03 -4.00
C LEU A 206 -1.34 21.27 -2.47
N ILE A 207 -0.49 22.16 -1.94
CA ILE A 207 -0.42 22.48 -0.51
C ILE A 207 -1.39 23.63 -0.15
N GLN A 208 -1.89 24.40 -1.11
CA GLN A 208 -2.93 25.42 -0.91
C GLN A 208 -4.33 24.78 -0.84
#